data_daa58caece1949d508455ff8a33cce30
#
_entry.id   daa58caece1949d508455ff8a33cce30
#
_cell.length_a   1.000
_cell.length_b   1.000
_cell.length_c   1.000
_cell.angle_alpha   90.00
_cell.angle_beta   90.00
_cell.angle_gamma   90.00
#
_symmetry.space_group_name_H-M   'P 1'
#
loop_
_entity.id
_entity.type
_entity.pdbx_description
1 polymer ?
#
loop_
_entity_poly.entity_id
_entity_poly.type
_entity_poly.pdbx_seq_one_letter_code
_entity_poly.pdbx_strand_id
1 'polypeptide(L)'
;MLLSHKKVRTREDKLKYPFFTEKSTELIKRSTVPRTSLGMGRYASYKDYGESIWRIGYGSKQISGRYLLSTDKATEEEIEKQFIEDLKEFSNLVKEYVFVPLSSNRKAALLSFAHSIGIQSFKTCRLLELINSHSSKNALIKEWSPYINRIWQSGGDLMVTKRRMELDTYLSPSKEIPTFTPHRCRRNAY
;
A
#
# COMPACT_ATOMS: atom_id res chain seq x y z
N MET A 1 30.04 -2.41 -1.35
CA MET A 1 29.42 -1.61 -2.42
C MET A 1 28.20 -2.41 -2.91
N LEU A 2 27.06 -2.20 -2.26
CA LEU A 2 25.80 -2.92 -2.55
C LEU A 2 25.13 -2.23 -3.73
N LEU A 3 25.19 -2.86 -4.89
CA LEU A 3 24.41 -2.45 -6.06
C LEU A 3 22.93 -2.73 -5.78
N SER A 4 22.20 -1.71 -5.36
CA SER A 4 20.76 -1.70 -5.31
C SER A 4 20.22 -1.98 -6.73
N HIS A 5 19.83 -3.22 -6.99
CA HIS A 5 19.10 -3.56 -8.20
C HIS A 5 17.70 -2.95 -8.09
N LYS A 6 17.55 -1.68 -8.50
CA LYS A 6 16.24 -1.09 -8.76
C LYS A 6 15.59 -1.89 -9.88
N LYS A 7 14.76 -2.84 -9.51
CA LYS A 7 13.93 -3.58 -10.47
C LYS A 7 12.95 -2.59 -11.09
N VAL A 8 13.30 -2.08 -12.27
CA VAL A 8 12.44 -1.15 -13.02
C VAL A 8 11.12 -1.86 -13.31
N ARG A 9 10.04 -1.26 -12.88
CA ARG A 9 8.67 -1.74 -13.09
C ARG A 9 8.37 -1.77 -14.60
N THR A 10 7.98 -2.92 -15.12
CA THR A 10 7.66 -3.11 -16.53
C THR A 10 6.33 -2.44 -16.90
N ARG A 11 6.08 -2.26 -18.22
CA ARG A 11 4.78 -1.77 -18.71
C ARG A 11 3.64 -2.73 -18.33
N GLU A 12 3.90 -4.03 -18.35
CA GLU A 12 2.95 -5.08 -17.93
C GLU A 12 2.61 -4.98 -16.43
N ASP A 13 3.60 -4.74 -15.57
CA ASP A 13 3.35 -4.52 -14.14
C ASP A 13 2.46 -3.30 -13.90
N LYS A 14 2.61 -2.23 -14.68
CA LYS A 14 1.77 -1.02 -14.57
C LYS A 14 0.31 -1.27 -14.93
N LEU A 15 0.05 -2.17 -15.87
CA LEU A 15 -1.31 -2.55 -16.29
C LEU A 15 -1.94 -3.56 -15.33
N LYS A 16 -1.16 -4.55 -14.90
CA LYS A 16 -1.62 -5.64 -14.05
C LYS A 16 -1.81 -5.22 -12.59
N TYR A 17 -0.91 -4.35 -12.08
CA TYR A 17 -0.93 -3.89 -10.69
C TYR A 17 -0.92 -2.35 -10.62
N PRO A 18 -2.04 -1.69 -10.92
CA PRO A 18 -2.07 -0.25 -11.20
C PRO A 18 -1.73 0.64 -9.99
N PHE A 19 -1.96 0.17 -8.77
CA PHE A 19 -1.63 0.90 -7.54
C PHE A 19 -0.25 0.55 -6.99
N PHE A 20 0.34 -0.57 -7.41
CA PHE A 20 1.70 -0.93 -7.03
C PHE A 20 2.71 -0.02 -7.75
N THR A 21 3.46 0.77 -7.00
CA THR A 21 4.50 1.68 -7.49
C THR A 21 5.72 1.59 -6.58
N GLU A 22 6.90 1.99 -7.06
CA GLU A 22 8.10 2.13 -6.21
C GLU A 22 7.82 3.05 -5.01
N LYS A 23 7.08 4.15 -5.27
CA LYS A 23 6.68 5.10 -4.23
C LYS A 23 5.78 4.48 -3.17
N SER A 24 4.86 3.60 -3.54
CA SER A 24 4.01 2.89 -2.57
C SER A 24 4.83 1.95 -1.68
N THR A 25 5.78 1.23 -2.26
CA THR A 25 6.71 0.37 -1.53
C THR A 25 7.57 1.17 -0.55
N GLU A 26 8.11 2.30 -1.00
CA GLU A 26 8.89 3.21 -0.15
C GLU A 26 8.07 3.74 1.03
N LEU A 27 6.86 4.24 0.79
CA LEU A 27 5.98 4.75 1.84
C LEU A 27 5.66 3.69 2.90
N ILE A 28 5.41 2.45 2.47
CA ILE A 28 5.11 1.36 3.40
C ILE A 28 6.36 0.98 4.20
N LYS A 29 7.50 0.80 3.55
CA LYS A 29 8.76 0.42 4.20
C LYS A 29 9.27 1.44 5.21
N ARG A 30 9.09 2.74 4.96
CA ARG A 30 9.50 3.79 5.91
C ARG A 30 8.82 3.68 7.28
N SER A 31 7.67 3.04 7.34
CA SER A 31 6.89 2.91 8.56
C SER A 31 6.72 1.48 9.06
N THR A 32 7.22 0.53 8.30
CA THR A 32 7.13 -0.90 8.64
C THR A 32 8.55 -1.45 8.67
N VAL A 33 9.10 -1.59 9.86
CA VAL A 33 10.38 -2.28 10.05
C VAL A 33 10.10 -3.78 10.08
N PRO A 34 10.86 -4.61 9.36
CA PRO A 34 10.74 -6.05 9.47
C PRO A 34 10.94 -6.50 10.91
N ARG A 35 9.97 -7.24 11.45
CA ARG A 35 10.00 -7.69 12.84
C ARG A 35 10.87 -8.94 13.00
N THR A 36 11.33 -9.17 14.23
CA THR A 36 12.03 -10.38 14.64
C THR A 36 13.31 -10.69 13.86
N SER A 37 14.15 -9.66 13.67
CA SER A 37 15.50 -9.86 13.14
C SER A 37 16.32 -10.77 14.04
N LEU A 38 16.96 -11.77 13.44
CA LEU A 38 17.92 -12.69 14.08
C LEU A 38 19.38 -12.26 13.86
N GLY A 39 19.59 -11.13 13.20
CA GLY A 39 20.90 -10.70 12.69
C GLY A 39 21.25 -11.35 11.35
N MET A 40 22.34 -10.87 10.73
CA MET A 40 22.86 -11.37 9.44
C MET A 40 21.81 -11.49 8.32
N GLY A 41 20.85 -10.54 8.27
CA GLY A 41 19.78 -10.54 7.25
C GLY A 41 18.79 -11.71 7.37
N ARG A 42 18.62 -12.29 8.55
CA ARG A 42 17.66 -13.36 8.82
C ARG A 42 16.55 -12.89 9.75
N TYR A 43 15.35 -13.41 9.54
CA TYR A 43 14.16 -13.07 10.27
C TYR A 43 13.39 -14.32 10.70
N ALA A 44 12.80 -14.29 11.90
CA ALA A 44 11.91 -15.34 12.39
C ALA A 44 10.45 -14.95 12.19
N SER A 45 9.58 -15.94 12.12
CA SER A 45 8.13 -15.72 12.22
C SER A 45 7.76 -15.17 13.61
N TYR A 46 6.72 -14.38 13.67
CA TYR A 46 6.13 -13.85 14.90
C TYR A 46 4.61 -14.02 14.90
N LYS A 47 4.04 -14.20 16.09
CA LYS A 47 2.59 -14.36 16.21
C LYS A 47 1.88 -13.01 16.21
N ASP A 48 0.91 -12.87 15.32
CA ASP A 48 -0.05 -11.79 15.37
C ASP A 48 -1.21 -12.22 16.29
N TYR A 49 -1.24 -11.66 17.49
CA TYR A 49 -2.22 -12.04 18.49
C TYR A 49 -3.64 -11.56 18.14
N GLY A 50 -3.79 -10.52 17.32
CA GLY A 50 -5.08 -10.02 16.88
C GLY A 50 -5.81 -10.97 15.94
N GLU A 51 -5.05 -11.59 15.01
CA GLU A 51 -5.59 -12.55 14.03
C GLU A 51 -5.26 -14.01 14.38
N SER A 52 -4.48 -14.26 15.44
CA SER A 52 -3.99 -15.59 15.85
C SER A 52 -3.21 -16.35 14.78
N ILE A 53 -2.54 -15.63 13.89
CA ILE A 53 -1.75 -16.18 12.78
C ILE A 53 -0.27 -15.86 12.92
N TRP A 54 0.56 -16.60 12.19
CA TRP A 54 2.00 -16.34 12.09
C TRP A 54 2.27 -15.38 10.92
N ARG A 55 3.21 -14.44 11.15
CA ARG A 55 3.68 -13.48 10.15
C ARG A 55 5.19 -13.44 10.13
N ILE A 56 5.77 -12.92 9.04
CA ILE A 56 7.22 -12.74 8.90
C ILE A 56 7.52 -11.41 8.19
N GLY A 57 8.69 -10.85 8.45
CA GLY A 57 9.17 -9.64 7.79
C GLY A 57 8.21 -8.47 7.89
N TYR A 58 7.71 -7.99 6.79
CA TYR A 58 6.79 -6.84 6.69
C TYR A 58 5.32 -7.18 6.99
N GLY A 59 5.06 -8.35 7.56
CA GLY A 59 3.71 -8.77 7.94
C GLY A 59 3.10 -9.81 7.03
N SER A 60 3.88 -10.42 6.15
CA SER A 60 3.43 -11.49 5.26
C SER A 60 2.95 -12.72 6.05
N LYS A 61 1.84 -13.30 5.60
CA LYS A 61 1.22 -14.52 6.20
C LYS A 61 1.76 -15.80 5.59
N GLN A 62 2.48 -15.69 4.49
CA GLN A 62 3.01 -16.77 3.69
C GLN A 62 4.46 -16.49 3.31
N ILE A 63 5.16 -17.55 2.97
CA ILE A 63 6.45 -17.48 2.30
C ILE A 63 6.56 -18.65 1.32
N SER A 64 7.02 -18.37 0.11
CA SER A 64 7.14 -19.39 -0.95
C SER A 64 5.84 -20.20 -1.18
N GLY A 65 4.68 -19.53 -1.11
CA GLY A 65 3.36 -20.11 -1.38
C GLY A 65 2.75 -20.96 -0.26
N ARG A 66 3.35 -21.02 0.94
CA ARG A 66 2.77 -21.73 2.09
C ARG A 66 2.57 -20.82 3.30
N TYR A 67 1.59 -21.14 4.12
CA TYR A 67 1.36 -20.46 5.41
C TYR A 67 2.51 -20.72 6.38
N LEU A 68 2.76 -19.74 7.24
CA LEU A 68 3.84 -19.73 8.19
C LEU A 68 3.52 -20.53 9.46
N LEU A 69 4.57 -21.13 10.00
CA LEU A 69 4.60 -21.81 11.30
C LEU A 69 5.49 -21.03 12.28
N SER A 70 5.41 -21.38 13.56
CA SER A 70 6.20 -20.76 14.64
C SER A 70 7.70 -20.86 14.47
N THR A 71 8.16 -21.87 13.77
CA THR A 71 9.59 -22.19 13.57
C THR A 71 10.19 -21.60 12.30
N ASP A 72 9.37 -20.94 11.47
CA ASP A 72 9.82 -20.46 10.18
C ASP A 72 10.81 -19.31 10.31
N LYS A 73 11.80 -19.37 9.44
CA LYS A 73 12.84 -18.35 9.27
C LYS A 73 13.02 -18.06 7.80
N ALA A 74 13.35 -16.83 7.47
CA ALA A 74 13.60 -16.40 6.11
C ALA A 74 14.77 -15.42 6.05
N THR A 75 15.38 -15.32 4.89
CA THR A 75 16.38 -14.30 4.57
C THR A 75 15.71 -12.96 4.26
N GLU A 76 16.51 -11.89 4.26
CA GLU A 76 16.04 -10.57 3.84
C GLU A 76 15.51 -10.59 2.41
N GLU A 77 16.17 -11.30 1.49
CA GLU A 77 15.74 -11.44 0.11
C GLU A 77 14.38 -12.12 0.00
N GLU A 78 14.14 -13.19 0.75
CA GLU A 78 12.87 -13.92 0.76
C GLU A 78 11.72 -13.07 1.30
N ILE A 79 11.93 -12.34 2.41
CA ILE A 79 10.88 -11.45 2.95
C ILE A 79 10.60 -10.26 2.05
N GLU A 80 11.62 -9.71 1.36
CA GLU A 80 11.46 -8.64 0.38
C GLU A 80 10.67 -9.12 -0.83
N LYS A 81 11.01 -10.29 -1.37
CA LYS A 81 10.29 -10.89 -2.49
C LYS A 81 8.82 -11.12 -2.14
N GLN A 82 8.55 -11.75 -0.99
CA GLN A 82 7.19 -12.03 -0.54
C GLN A 82 6.40 -10.74 -0.33
N PHE A 83 7.00 -9.72 0.30
CA PHE A 83 6.37 -8.42 0.49
C PHE A 83 5.95 -7.77 -0.84
N ILE A 84 6.77 -7.84 -1.87
CA ILE A 84 6.43 -7.31 -3.20
C ILE A 84 5.26 -8.09 -3.83
N GLU A 85 5.23 -9.40 -3.67
CA GLU A 85 4.13 -10.26 -4.14
C GLU A 85 2.82 -9.90 -3.42
N ASP A 86 2.84 -9.82 -2.11
CA ASP A 86 1.69 -9.42 -1.28
C ASP A 86 1.15 -8.04 -1.68
N LEU A 87 2.04 -7.07 -1.92
CA LEU A 87 1.64 -5.73 -2.37
C LEU A 87 1.02 -5.71 -3.76
N LYS A 88 1.50 -6.54 -4.67
CA LYS A 88 0.92 -6.67 -6.01
C LYS A 88 -0.51 -7.21 -5.93
N GLU A 89 -0.72 -8.25 -5.14
CA GLU A 89 -2.07 -8.80 -4.90
C GLU A 89 -2.98 -7.77 -4.23
N PHE A 90 -2.48 -7.09 -3.20
CA PHE A 90 -3.23 -6.05 -2.50
C PHE A 90 -3.57 -4.86 -3.41
N SER A 91 -2.71 -4.52 -4.37
CA SER A 91 -2.98 -3.51 -5.40
C SER A 91 -4.22 -3.84 -6.24
N ASN A 92 -4.44 -5.11 -6.54
CA ASN A 92 -5.63 -5.53 -7.27
C ASN A 92 -6.89 -5.39 -6.42
N LEU A 93 -6.82 -5.75 -5.13
CA LEU A 93 -7.94 -5.54 -4.21
C LEU A 93 -8.30 -4.05 -4.07
N VAL A 94 -7.31 -3.17 -3.94
CA VAL A 94 -7.56 -1.71 -3.87
C VAL A 94 -8.21 -1.19 -5.15
N LYS A 95 -7.79 -1.70 -6.32
CA LYS A 95 -8.35 -1.32 -7.62
C LYS A 95 -9.86 -1.54 -7.72
N GLU A 96 -10.39 -2.58 -7.08
CA GLU A 96 -11.82 -2.92 -7.13
C GLU A 96 -12.72 -1.84 -6.51
N TYR A 97 -12.18 -1.01 -5.63
CA TYR A 97 -12.94 0.00 -4.90
C TYR A 97 -12.65 1.44 -5.35
N VAL A 98 -11.70 1.65 -6.26
CA VAL A 98 -11.35 2.98 -6.76
C VAL A 98 -11.84 3.17 -8.19
N PHE A 99 -12.85 4.02 -8.36
CA PHE A 99 -13.56 4.20 -9.63
C PHE A 99 -13.12 5.43 -10.42
N VAL A 100 -12.21 6.22 -9.85
CA VAL A 100 -11.74 7.47 -10.47
C VAL A 100 -10.29 7.33 -10.95
N PRO A 101 -9.89 8.02 -12.04
CA PRO A 101 -8.51 8.06 -12.47
C PRO A 101 -7.64 8.80 -11.44
N LEU A 102 -6.56 8.16 -11.03
CA LEU A 102 -5.61 8.72 -10.08
C LEU A 102 -4.21 8.80 -10.69
N SER A 103 -3.49 9.87 -10.35
CA SER A 103 -2.05 10.00 -10.67
C SER A 103 -1.22 8.96 -9.90
N SER A 104 0.02 8.74 -10.35
CA SER A 104 0.94 7.79 -9.68
C SER A 104 1.15 8.10 -8.21
N ASN A 105 1.28 9.38 -7.82
CA ASN A 105 1.41 9.78 -6.43
C ASN A 105 0.16 9.45 -5.60
N ARG A 106 -1.03 9.72 -6.14
CA ARG A 106 -2.30 9.41 -5.48
C ARG A 106 -2.49 7.91 -5.31
N LYS A 107 -2.15 7.12 -6.33
CA LYS A 107 -2.18 5.64 -6.26
C LYS A 107 -1.22 5.12 -5.20
N ALA A 108 0.02 5.64 -5.15
CA ALA A 108 1.00 5.23 -4.16
C ALA A 108 0.56 5.52 -2.73
N ALA A 109 0.08 6.72 -2.47
CA ALA A 109 -0.41 7.12 -1.16
C ALA A 109 -1.61 6.26 -0.73
N LEU A 110 -2.54 6.03 -1.65
CA LEU A 110 -3.76 5.27 -1.37
C LEU A 110 -3.48 3.79 -1.11
N LEU A 111 -2.54 3.18 -1.84
CA LEU A 111 -2.11 1.82 -1.58
C LEU A 111 -1.47 1.69 -0.19
N SER A 112 -0.58 2.63 0.17
CA SER A 112 0.05 2.65 1.50
C SER A 112 -0.99 2.83 2.62
N PHE A 113 -1.93 3.75 2.44
CA PHE A 113 -3.03 3.98 3.38
C PHE A 113 -3.89 2.73 3.55
N ALA A 114 -4.38 2.15 2.45
CA ALA A 114 -5.22 0.95 2.45
C ALA A 114 -4.50 -0.25 3.08
N HIS A 115 -3.21 -0.45 2.77
CA HIS A 115 -2.40 -1.50 3.38
C HIS A 115 -2.33 -1.40 4.90
N SER A 116 -2.29 -0.19 5.44
CA SER A 116 -2.17 0.03 6.89
C SER A 116 -3.47 -0.17 7.65
N ILE A 117 -4.63 0.17 7.05
CA ILE A 117 -5.95 0.03 7.70
C ILE A 117 -6.63 -1.29 7.38
N GLY A 118 -6.09 -2.03 6.40
CA GLY A 118 -6.68 -3.26 5.87
C GLY A 118 -7.80 -3.02 4.86
N ILE A 119 -8.01 -3.99 3.96
CA ILE A 119 -8.99 -3.85 2.87
C ILE A 119 -10.43 -3.73 3.37
N GLN A 120 -10.78 -4.38 4.47
CA GLN A 120 -12.13 -4.33 5.03
C GLN A 120 -12.49 -2.92 5.55
N SER A 121 -11.56 -2.26 6.25
CA SER A 121 -11.73 -0.88 6.69
C SER A 121 -11.65 0.10 5.52
N PHE A 122 -10.80 -0.18 4.54
CA PHE A 122 -10.62 0.68 3.37
C PHE A 122 -11.89 0.79 2.54
N LYS A 123 -12.54 -0.33 2.22
CA LYS A 123 -13.74 -0.35 1.36
C LYS A 123 -14.95 0.41 1.94
N THR A 124 -14.98 0.63 3.26
CA THR A 124 -16.08 1.31 3.96
C THR A 124 -15.67 2.68 4.50
N CYS A 125 -14.44 3.13 4.27
CA CYS A 125 -13.98 4.41 4.82
C CYS A 125 -14.53 5.60 4.05
N ARG A 126 -14.87 6.66 4.78
CA ARG A 126 -15.36 7.91 4.21
C ARG A 126 -14.36 8.56 3.24
N LEU A 127 -13.07 8.39 3.49
CA LEU A 127 -12.02 8.91 2.61
C LEU A 127 -12.14 8.35 1.19
N LEU A 128 -12.41 7.06 1.04
CA LEU A 128 -12.61 6.42 -0.27
C LEU A 128 -13.85 6.97 -0.99
N GLU A 129 -14.95 7.19 -0.28
CA GLU A 129 -16.15 7.81 -0.85
C GLU A 129 -15.85 9.20 -1.39
N LEU A 130 -15.13 10.03 -0.62
CA LEU A 130 -14.74 11.38 -1.03
C LEU A 130 -13.82 11.38 -2.25
N ILE A 131 -12.91 10.40 -2.34
CA ILE A 131 -12.04 10.22 -3.51
C ILE A 131 -12.88 9.86 -4.75
N ASN A 132 -13.76 8.88 -4.63
CA ASN A 132 -14.60 8.42 -5.73
C ASN A 132 -15.63 9.47 -6.20
N SER A 133 -16.05 10.38 -5.32
CA SER A 133 -16.95 11.50 -5.65
C SER A 133 -16.21 12.77 -6.13
N HIS A 134 -14.91 12.70 -6.40
CA HIS A 134 -14.10 13.86 -6.79
C HIS A 134 -14.19 15.05 -5.83
N SER A 135 -14.31 14.80 -4.55
CA SER A 135 -14.43 15.83 -3.52
C SER A 135 -13.23 16.78 -3.49
N SER A 136 -13.45 17.98 -2.95
CA SER A 136 -12.43 19.02 -2.89
C SER A 136 -11.20 18.59 -2.06
N LYS A 137 -10.05 19.20 -2.36
CA LYS A 137 -8.81 19.01 -1.60
C LYS A 137 -9.02 19.21 -0.09
N ASN A 138 -9.78 20.24 0.29
CA ASN A 138 -10.03 20.55 1.70
C ASN A 138 -10.87 19.48 2.40
N ALA A 139 -11.86 18.91 1.70
CA ALA A 139 -12.64 17.79 2.23
C ALA A 139 -11.76 16.55 2.48
N LEU A 140 -10.86 16.24 1.54
CA LEU A 140 -9.90 15.12 1.69
C LEU A 140 -8.93 15.34 2.85
N ILE A 141 -8.37 16.56 3.00
CA ILE A 141 -7.49 16.90 4.12
C ILE A 141 -8.24 16.74 5.46
N LYS A 142 -9.44 17.27 5.53
CA LYS A 142 -10.27 17.17 6.75
C LYS A 142 -10.55 15.73 7.13
N GLU A 143 -10.85 14.87 6.15
CA GLU A 143 -11.13 13.46 6.40
C GLU A 143 -9.87 12.65 6.71
N TRP A 144 -8.70 13.03 6.16
CA TRP A 144 -7.43 12.36 6.46
C TRP A 144 -6.89 12.68 7.86
N SER A 145 -7.17 13.88 8.35
CA SER A 145 -6.68 14.38 9.65
C SER A 145 -7.00 13.46 10.84
N PRO A 146 -8.19 12.87 11.00
CA PRO A 146 -8.48 11.92 12.09
C PRO A 146 -7.57 10.69 12.08
N TYR A 147 -7.14 10.22 10.91
CA TYR A 147 -6.20 9.10 10.82
C TYR A 147 -4.79 9.47 11.27
N ILE A 148 -4.41 10.74 11.17
CA ILE A 148 -3.16 11.27 11.72
C ILE A 148 -3.29 11.39 13.24
N ASN A 149 -4.38 11.98 13.73
CA ASN A 149 -4.55 12.34 15.13
C ASN A 149 -4.85 11.14 16.05
N ARG A 150 -5.61 10.14 15.59
CA ARG A 150 -5.93 8.93 16.38
C ARG A 150 -4.69 8.12 16.75
N ILE A 151 -3.70 8.10 15.88
CA ILE A 151 -2.46 7.36 16.08
C ILE A 151 -1.58 8.02 17.13
N TRP A 152 -1.68 9.34 17.29
CA TRP A 152 -1.03 10.06 18.38
C TRP A 152 -1.41 9.50 19.75
N GLN A 153 -2.62 8.99 19.90
CA GLN A 153 -3.11 8.41 21.15
C GLN A 153 -2.70 6.95 21.40
N SER A 154 -2.32 6.20 20.36
CA SER A 154 -2.14 4.75 20.47
C SER A 154 -0.88 4.15 19.85
N GLY A 155 -0.12 4.86 19.02
CA GLY A 155 0.86 4.19 18.17
C GLY A 155 2.20 4.88 17.92
N GLY A 156 2.47 6.01 18.53
CA GLY A 156 3.76 6.69 18.42
C GLY A 156 4.01 7.43 17.09
N ASP A 157 5.11 8.18 17.08
CA ASP A 157 5.48 9.15 16.04
C ASP A 157 5.64 8.57 14.63
N LEU A 158 5.99 7.29 14.52
CA LEU A 158 6.25 6.65 13.22
C LEU A 158 4.99 6.56 12.36
N MET A 159 3.86 6.20 12.95
CA MET A 159 2.59 6.09 12.21
C MET A 159 2.00 7.46 11.90
N VAL A 160 2.16 8.44 12.78
CA VAL A 160 1.79 9.85 12.51
C VAL A 160 2.58 10.36 11.31
N THR A 161 3.89 10.15 11.32
CA THR A 161 4.79 10.52 10.21
C THR A 161 4.35 9.85 8.90
N LYS A 162 4.05 8.56 8.92
CA LYS A 162 3.53 7.83 7.77
C LYS A 162 2.27 8.48 7.21
N ARG A 163 1.27 8.74 8.05
CA ARG A 163 -0.02 9.33 7.62
C ARG A 163 0.16 10.72 7.00
N ARG A 164 1.07 11.53 7.55
CA ARG A 164 1.43 12.83 6.95
C ARG A 164 2.09 12.64 5.60
N MET A 165 3.07 11.75 5.48
CA MET A 165 3.73 11.46 4.22
C MET A 165 2.76 10.93 3.14
N GLU A 166 1.79 10.09 3.51
CA GLU A 166 0.75 9.62 2.62
C GLU A 166 -0.11 10.78 2.11
N LEU A 167 -0.57 11.66 3.01
CA LEU A 167 -1.35 12.84 2.63
C LEU A 167 -0.55 13.78 1.73
N ASP A 168 0.68 14.11 2.09
CA ASP A 168 1.56 14.97 1.31
C ASP A 168 1.82 14.37 -0.09
N THR A 169 2.06 13.07 -0.16
CA THR A 169 2.23 12.35 -1.43
C THR A 169 0.95 12.39 -2.26
N TYR A 170 -0.22 12.20 -1.65
CA TYR A 170 -1.51 12.27 -2.33
C TYR A 170 -1.79 13.64 -2.93
N LEU A 171 -1.43 14.70 -2.22
CA LEU A 171 -1.64 16.10 -2.61
C LEU A 171 -0.58 16.63 -3.56
N SER A 172 0.57 15.97 -3.66
CA SER A 172 1.68 16.40 -4.52
C SER A 172 1.30 16.31 -6.00
N PRO A 173 1.65 17.33 -6.81
CA PRO A 173 1.45 17.26 -8.25
C PRO A 173 2.25 16.09 -8.83
N SER A 174 1.63 15.35 -9.74
CA SER A 174 2.31 14.34 -10.54
C SER A 174 2.80 14.95 -11.85
N LYS A 175 3.98 14.54 -12.31
CA LYS A 175 4.45 14.88 -13.65
C LYS A 175 3.65 14.16 -14.77
N GLU A 176 2.88 13.13 -14.40
CA GLU A 176 2.03 12.40 -15.32
C GLU A 176 0.63 13.04 -15.32
N ILE A 177 0.25 13.66 -16.41
CA ILE A 177 -1.13 14.08 -16.67
C ILE A 177 -1.92 12.79 -16.95
N PRO A 178 -2.99 12.47 -16.19
CA PRO A 178 -3.83 11.33 -16.51
C PRO A 178 -4.44 11.57 -17.90
N THR A 179 -4.05 10.81 -18.91
CA THR A 179 -4.72 10.83 -20.20
C THR A 179 -6.10 10.21 -20.01
N PHE A 180 -7.10 11.06 -19.93
CA PHE A 180 -8.49 10.66 -19.97
C PHE A 180 -8.80 10.26 -21.42
N THR A 181 -8.89 8.97 -21.69
CA THR A 181 -9.51 8.45 -22.90
C THR A 181 -11.00 8.30 -22.62
N PRO A 182 -11.85 9.20 -23.18
CA PRO A 182 -13.29 9.01 -23.02
C PRO A 182 -13.68 7.73 -23.73
N HIS A 183 -14.26 6.79 -22.99
CA HIS A 183 -14.93 5.64 -23.60
C HIS A 183 -16.03 6.19 -24.53
N ARG A 184 -15.84 6.00 -25.83
CA ARG A 184 -16.89 6.25 -26.83
C ARG A 184 -18.08 5.37 -26.47
N CYS A 185 -19.12 5.97 -25.88
CA CYS A 185 -20.43 5.34 -25.88
C CYS A 185 -20.82 5.07 -27.32
N ARG A 186 -20.80 3.80 -27.72
CA ARG A 186 -21.49 3.39 -28.98
C ARG A 186 -22.96 3.70 -28.75
N ARG A 187 -23.45 4.79 -29.37
CA ARG A 187 -24.88 4.98 -29.58
C ARG A 187 -25.29 3.87 -30.53
N ASN A 188 -26.04 2.90 -30.05
CA ASN A 188 -26.81 2.02 -30.91
C ASN A 188 -27.88 2.92 -31.54
N ALA A 189 -27.71 3.18 -32.83
CA ALA A 189 -28.77 3.71 -33.66
C ALA A 189 -29.76 2.56 -33.97
N TYR A 190 -31.00 2.78 -33.58
CA TYR A 190 -32.16 2.05 -34.14
C TYR A 190 -32.56 2.71 -35.45
#